data_eb432bb469fceeeb28e7a3a06ecf9d64
#
_entry.id   eb432bb469fceeeb28e7a3a06ecf9d64
#
_cell.length_a   1.000
_cell.length_b   1.000
_cell.length_c   1.000
_cell.angle_alpha   90.00
_cell.angle_beta   90.00
_cell.angle_gamma   90.00
#
_symmetry.space_group_name_H-M   'P 1'
#
loop_
_entity.id
_entity.type
_entity.pdbx_description
1 polymer ?
#
loop_
_entity_poly.entity_id
_entity_poly.type
_entity_poly.pdbx_seq_one_letter_code
_entity_poly.pdbx_strand_id
1 'polypeptide(L)'
;MANAMAATGLPYIISFMIRRDGRLLDGSFIHDAIDTIDKEATTRPLCYMANCVHPDVLHQALSHSHNDTPLVRERFQGLQANASVLTPEELEGCTHLESSSPEELADRLMTLLWDFPLKICGGCCGTDERHLNSFAEILTQR
;
A
#
# COMPACT_ATOMS: atom_id res chain seq x y z
N MET A 1 -17.64 -2.15 -7.83
CA MET A 1 -16.37 -2.11 -8.61
C MET A 1 -15.77 -3.48 -8.79
N ALA A 2 -15.51 -4.29 -7.78
CA ALA A 2 -14.92 -5.63 -7.90
C ALA A 2 -15.66 -6.55 -8.91
N ASN A 3 -16.99 -6.63 -8.85
CA ASN A 3 -17.77 -7.43 -9.79
C ASN A 3 -17.70 -6.95 -11.24
N ALA A 4 -17.51 -5.65 -11.48
CA ALA A 4 -17.31 -5.14 -12.84
C ALA A 4 -15.91 -5.55 -13.40
N MET A 5 -14.89 -5.58 -12.55
CA MET A 5 -13.57 -6.09 -12.93
C MET A 5 -13.61 -7.61 -13.15
N ALA A 6 -14.25 -8.34 -12.24
CA ALA A 6 -14.43 -9.79 -12.37
C ALA A 6 -15.17 -10.20 -13.66
N ALA A 7 -16.14 -9.39 -14.10
CA ALA A 7 -16.89 -9.65 -15.33
C ALA A 7 -16.05 -9.56 -16.61
N THR A 8 -14.85 -8.97 -16.57
CA THR A 8 -13.93 -8.95 -17.71
C THR A 8 -13.28 -10.30 -17.98
N GLY A 9 -13.28 -11.21 -17.02
CA GLY A 9 -12.56 -12.48 -17.06
C GLY A 9 -11.04 -12.37 -16.95
N LEU A 10 -10.51 -11.16 -16.75
CA LEU A 10 -9.08 -10.94 -16.57
C LEU A 10 -8.68 -10.99 -15.09
N PRO A 11 -7.46 -11.46 -14.77
CA PRO A 11 -6.90 -11.30 -13.43
C PRO A 11 -6.80 -9.80 -13.05
N TYR A 12 -7.13 -9.46 -11.81
CA TYR A 12 -7.10 -8.07 -11.36
C TYR A 12 -6.60 -7.94 -9.92
N ILE A 13 -6.10 -6.77 -9.60
CA ILE A 13 -5.63 -6.36 -8.28
C ILE A 13 -6.47 -5.15 -7.85
N ILE A 14 -6.81 -5.08 -6.57
CA ILE A 14 -7.45 -3.88 -6.00
C ILE A 14 -6.42 -3.13 -5.17
N SER A 15 -6.28 -1.84 -5.46
CA SER A 15 -5.40 -0.95 -4.73
C SER A 15 -6.22 0.07 -3.94
N PHE A 16 -5.88 0.19 -2.65
CA PHE A 16 -6.54 1.07 -1.71
C PHE A 16 -5.73 2.35 -1.47
N MET A 17 -6.42 3.46 -1.24
CA MET A 17 -5.86 4.61 -0.54
C MET A 17 -6.13 4.47 0.95
N ILE A 18 -5.09 4.58 1.77
CA ILE A 18 -5.12 4.29 3.20
C ILE A 18 -4.76 5.56 3.97
N ARG A 19 -5.51 5.84 5.04
CA ARG A 19 -5.26 6.93 5.98
C ARG A 19 -4.37 6.46 7.13
N ARG A 20 -3.77 7.41 7.86
CA ARG A 20 -2.90 7.13 9.02
C ARG A 20 -3.58 6.36 10.14
N ASP A 21 -4.88 6.46 10.26
CA ASP A 21 -5.69 5.74 11.25
C ASP A 21 -5.99 4.27 10.86
N GLY A 22 -5.41 3.78 9.77
CA GLY A 22 -5.60 2.42 9.28
C GLY A 22 -6.91 2.17 8.54
N ARG A 23 -7.60 3.24 8.17
CA ARG A 23 -8.88 3.18 7.46
C ARG A 23 -8.72 3.55 5.99
N LEU A 24 -9.66 3.07 5.19
CA LEU A 24 -9.85 3.48 3.81
C LEU A 24 -10.60 4.82 3.76
N LEU A 25 -10.76 5.39 2.55
CA LEU A 25 -11.41 6.69 2.36
C LEU A 25 -12.89 6.70 2.78
N ASP A 26 -13.57 5.56 2.70
CA ASP A 26 -14.96 5.38 3.13
C ASP A 26 -15.10 5.12 4.64
N GLY A 27 -13.98 5.07 5.38
CA GLY A 27 -13.93 4.83 6.81
C GLY A 27 -13.88 3.35 7.22
N SER A 28 -13.96 2.41 6.29
CA SER A 28 -13.81 0.98 6.59
C SER A 28 -12.36 0.63 6.94
N PHE A 29 -12.15 -0.44 7.71
CA PHE A 29 -10.83 -1.02 7.90
C PHE A 29 -10.42 -1.88 6.69
N ILE A 30 -9.13 -2.07 6.51
CA ILE A 30 -8.56 -2.90 5.43
C ILE A 30 -9.13 -4.33 5.52
N HIS A 31 -9.20 -4.88 6.73
CA HIS A 31 -9.76 -6.21 6.98
C HIS A 31 -11.20 -6.32 6.46
N ASP A 32 -12.06 -5.38 6.85
CA ASP A 32 -13.48 -5.43 6.51
C ASP A 32 -13.71 -5.30 5.00
N ALA A 33 -12.93 -4.43 4.35
CA ALA A 33 -12.99 -4.25 2.91
C ALA A 33 -12.56 -5.53 2.15
N ILE A 34 -11.46 -6.15 2.56
CA ILE A 34 -10.98 -7.41 1.97
C ILE A 34 -12.00 -8.52 2.18
N ASP A 35 -12.49 -8.70 3.41
CA ASP A 35 -13.46 -9.74 3.77
C ASP A 35 -14.74 -9.59 2.95
N THR A 36 -15.26 -8.37 2.86
CA THR A 36 -16.46 -8.08 2.06
C THR A 36 -16.24 -8.36 0.58
N ILE A 37 -15.15 -7.88 0.00
CA ILE A 37 -14.89 -8.08 -1.43
C ILE A 37 -14.67 -9.56 -1.74
N ASP A 38 -13.92 -10.27 -0.91
CA ASP A 38 -13.65 -11.70 -1.11
C ASP A 38 -14.91 -12.58 -0.98
N LYS A 39 -15.91 -12.13 -0.23
CA LYS A 39 -17.21 -12.81 -0.10
C LYS A 39 -18.18 -12.49 -1.23
N GLU A 40 -18.18 -11.24 -1.70
CA GLU A 40 -19.20 -10.75 -2.63
C GLU A 40 -18.75 -10.76 -4.10
N ALA A 41 -17.45 -10.79 -4.39
CA ALA A 41 -16.95 -10.81 -5.75
C ALA A 41 -17.17 -12.19 -6.40
N THR A 42 -17.71 -12.18 -7.62
CA THR A 42 -17.91 -13.42 -8.41
C THR A 42 -16.59 -14.12 -8.74
N THR A 43 -15.52 -13.35 -8.91
CA THR A 43 -14.13 -13.82 -8.99
C THR A 43 -13.30 -12.92 -8.09
N ARG A 44 -12.54 -13.50 -7.18
CA ARG A 44 -11.69 -12.75 -6.24
C ARG A 44 -10.53 -12.07 -6.97
N PRO A 45 -10.10 -10.86 -6.52
CA PRO A 45 -8.85 -10.27 -6.98
C PRO A 45 -7.68 -11.19 -6.66
N LEU A 46 -6.59 -11.07 -7.41
CA LEU A 46 -5.34 -11.80 -7.12
C LEU A 46 -4.82 -11.45 -5.73
N CYS A 47 -4.80 -10.18 -5.43
CA CYS A 47 -4.40 -9.63 -4.14
C CYS A 47 -4.93 -8.19 -3.97
N TYR A 48 -4.63 -7.63 -2.82
CA TYR A 48 -4.86 -6.23 -2.49
C TYR A 48 -3.53 -5.52 -2.26
N MET A 49 -3.50 -4.22 -2.49
CA MET A 49 -2.32 -3.39 -2.26
C MET A 49 -2.73 -1.97 -1.85
N ALA A 50 -1.75 -1.15 -1.47
CA ALA A 50 -1.94 0.28 -1.31
C ALA A 50 -1.23 1.06 -2.42
N ASN A 51 -1.77 2.22 -2.76
CA ASN A 51 -1.11 3.17 -3.63
C ASN A 51 -1.04 4.55 -2.97
N CYS A 52 0.00 5.29 -3.34
CA CYS A 52 0.20 6.68 -2.95
C CYS A 52 0.18 6.89 -1.42
N VAL A 53 0.81 5.98 -0.70
CA VAL A 53 0.96 6.04 0.76
C VAL A 53 2.42 5.81 1.15
N HIS A 54 2.91 6.56 2.14
CA HIS A 54 4.26 6.38 2.66
C HIS A 54 4.38 5.04 3.41
N PRO A 55 5.53 4.32 3.34
CA PRO A 55 5.72 3.04 4.03
C PRO A 55 5.40 3.10 5.53
N ASP A 56 5.78 4.17 6.25
CA ASP A 56 5.48 4.32 7.68
C ASP A 56 3.98 4.41 7.96
N VAL A 57 3.23 5.10 7.10
CA VAL A 57 1.77 5.19 7.21
C VAL A 57 1.13 3.82 6.99
N LEU A 58 1.59 3.09 5.98
CA LEU A 58 1.10 1.74 5.73
C LEU A 58 1.48 0.79 6.87
N HIS A 59 2.71 0.88 7.38
CA HIS A 59 3.16 0.07 8.52
C HIS A 59 2.24 0.29 9.74
N GLN A 60 1.96 1.55 10.09
CA GLN A 60 1.04 1.88 11.17
C GLN A 60 -0.37 1.34 10.90
N ALA A 61 -0.87 1.48 9.68
CA ALA A 61 -2.18 1.00 9.29
C ALA A 61 -2.32 -0.53 9.39
N LEU A 62 -1.32 -1.28 8.91
CA LEU A 62 -1.32 -2.74 8.98
C LEU A 62 -1.10 -3.27 10.41
N SER A 63 -0.39 -2.51 11.26
CA SER A 63 -0.17 -2.84 12.68
C SER A 63 -1.39 -2.55 13.57
N HIS A 64 -2.41 -1.86 13.03
CA HIS A 64 -3.64 -1.61 13.78
C HIS A 64 -4.34 -2.95 14.08
N SER A 65 -4.79 -3.15 15.33
CA SER A 65 -5.36 -4.42 15.80
C SER A 65 -6.51 -4.98 14.94
N HIS A 66 -7.27 -4.10 14.28
CA HIS A 66 -8.35 -4.47 13.35
C HIS A 66 -7.82 -4.99 12.00
N ASN A 67 -6.63 -4.53 11.59
CA ASN A 67 -6.02 -4.88 10.31
C ASN A 67 -4.96 -5.97 10.44
N ASP A 68 -4.33 -6.15 11.62
CA ASP A 68 -3.33 -7.20 11.84
C ASP A 68 -4.01 -8.56 12.02
N THR A 69 -4.50 -9.10 10.93
CA THR A 69 -5.26 -10.35 10.89
C THR A 69 -4.65 -11.31 9.86
N PRO A 70 -4.86 -12.64 10.02
CA PRO A 70 -4.41 -13.62 9.04
C PRO A 70 -4.90 -13.31 7.62
N LEU A 71 -6.14 -12.83 7.47
CA LEU A 71 -6.71 -12.47 6.18
C LEU A 71 -5.92 -11.34 5.51
N VAL A 72 -5.65 -10.26 6.24
CA VAL A 72 -4.88 -9.12 5.70
C VAL A 72 -3.45 -9.55 5.38
N ARG A 73 -2.79 -10.30 6.27
CA ARG A 73 -1.43 -10.80 6.04
C ARG A 73 -1.33 -11.72 4.81
N GLU A 74 -2.36 -12.49 4.51
CA GLU A 74 -2.43 -13.34 3.33
C GLU A 74 -2.75 -12.56 2.06
N ARG A 75 -3.74 -11.68 2.13
CA ARG A 75 -4.35 -11.07 0.95
C ARG A 75 -3.75 -9.73 0.54
N PHE A 76 -3.21 -8.96 1.49
CA PHE A 76 -2.60 -7.66 1.23
C PHE A 76 -1.12 -7.84 0.88
N GLN A 77 -0.76 -7.61 -0.40
CA GLN A 77 0.51 -8.08 -0.94
C GLN A 77 1.39 -6.96 -1.53
N GLY A 78 0.95 -5.70 -1.51
CA GLY A 78 1.73 -4.71 -2.23
C GLY A 78 1.58 -3.25 -1.79
N LEU A 79 2.57 -2.46 -2.24
CA LEU A 79 2.66 -1.03 -2.03
C LEU A 79 3.23 -0.33 -3.26
N GLN A 80 2.57 0.75 -3.69
CA GLN A 80 3.16 1.80 -4.52
C GLN A 80 3.44 3.00 -3.61
N ALA A 81 4.70 3.15 -3.21
CA ALA A 81 5.11 4.07 -2.17
C ALA A 81 5.06 5.54 -2.63
N ASN A 82 4.51 6.40 -1.79
CA ASN A 82 4.68 7.85 -1.88
C ASN A 82 5.95 8.24 -1.11
N ALA A 83 6.78 9.11 -1.69
CA ALA A 83 8.00 9.58 -1.04
C ALA A 83 7.73 10.61 0.09
N SER A 84 6.52 11.17 0.18
CA SER A 84 6.13 12.09 1.25
C SER A 84 5.28 11.39 2.31
N VAL A 85 5.53 11.69 3.58
CA VAL A 85 4.69 11.29 4.71
C VAL A 85 3.43 12.15 4.85
N LEU A 86 3.37 13.28 4.12
CA LEU A 86 2.23 14.20 4.18
C LEU A 86 1.03 13.62 3.43
N THR A 87 -0.16 13.92 3.94
CA THR A 87 -1.41 13.59 3.25
C THR A 87 -1.59 14.48 2.02
N PRO A 88 -2.42 14.08 1.04
CA PRO A 88 -2.74 14.93 -0.10
C PRO A 88 -3.24 16.32 0.31
N GLU A 89 -4.02 16.40 1.39
CA GLU A 89 -4.57 17.65 1.91
C GLU A 89 -3.46 18.55 2.53
N GLU A 90 -2.46 17.94 3.18
CA GLU A 90 -1.29 18.66 3.71
C GLU A 90 -0.37 19.15 2.58
N LEU A 91 -0.32 18.42 1.46
CA LEU A 91 0.48 18.79 0.28
C LEU A 91 -0.14 19.95 -0.53
N GLU A 92 -1.45 20.15 -0.48
CA GLU A 92 -2.14 21.23 -1.23
C GLU A 92 -1.73 22.66 -0.84
N GLY A 93 -0.96 22.86 0.22
CA GLY A 93 -0.45 24.17 0.65
C GLY A 93 1.08 24.29 0.63
N CYS A 94 1.80 23.24 0.28
CA CYS A 94 3.26 23.22 0.35
C CYS A 94 3.90 23.84 -0.90
N THR A 95 4.76 24.84 -0.70
CA THR A 95 5.61 25.43 -1.75
C THR A 95 6.90 24.64 -1.98
N HIS A 96 7.20 23.66 -1.13
CA HIS A 96 8.38 22.78 -1.22
C HIS A 96 7.92 21.32 -1.20
N LEU A 97 8.50 20.51 -2.09
CA LEU A 97 8.33 19.05 -2.07
C LEU A 97 9.15 18.51 -0.88
N GLU A 98 8.51 18.22 0.25
CA GLU A 98 9.11 17.38 1.28
C GLU A 98 9.01 15.93 0.81
N SER A 99 10.10 15.42 0.26
CA SER A 99 10.19 14.05 -0.23
C SER A 99 11.37 13.38 0.47
N SER A 100 11.15 12.20 0.99
CA SER A 100 12.24 11.35 1.50
C SER A 100 13.26 11.09 0.40
N SER A 101 14.55 11.01 0.77
CA SER A 101 15.57 10.56 -0.17
C SER A 101 15.32 9.11 -0.61
N PRO A 102 15.88 8.66 -1.74
CA PRO A 102 15.78 7.27 -2.17
C PRO A 102 16.17 6.26 -1.09
N GLU A 103 17.26 6.55 -0.38
CA GLU A 103 17.81 5.68 0.67
C GLU A 103 16.89 5.66 1.90
N GLU A 104 16.41 6.82 2.35
CA GLU A 104 15.48 6.92 3.49
C GLU A 104 14.17 6.18 3.19
N LEU A 105 13.61 6.36 1.98
CA LEU A 105 12.38 5.66 1.60
C LEU A 105 12.59 4.15 1.51
N ALA A 106 13.76 3.72 1.01
CA ALA A 106 14.13 2.32 0.95
C ALA A 106 14.26 1.68 2.35
N ASP A 107 14.87 2.37 3.32
CA ASP A 107 14.96 1.92 4.71
C ASP A 107 13.59 1.77 5.37
N ARG A 108 12.66 2.72 5.10
CA ARG A 108 11.28 2.63 5.60
C ARG A 108 10.53 1.47 4.95
N LEU A 109 10.73 1.25 3.67
CA LEU A 109 10.18 0.09 2.97
C LEU A 109 10.72 -1.22 3.56
N MET A 110 12.02 -1.31 3.86
CA MET A 110 12.63 -2.48 4.47
C MET A 110 11.99 -2.78 5.83
N THR A 111 11.80 -1.78 6.68
CA THR A 111 11.13 -1.92 7.98
C THR A 111 9.73 -2.51 7.82
N LEU A 112 8.95 -1.98 6.87
CA LEU A 112 7.64 -2.51 6.54
C LEU A 112 7.69 -3.98 6.09
N LEU A 113 8.65 -4.32 5.24
CA LEU A 113 8.81 -5.67 4.68
C LEU A 113 9.28 -6.72 5.71
N TRP A 114 9.92 -6.29 6.81
CA TRP A 114 10.27 -7.18 7.90
C TRP A 114 9.03 -7.68 8.66
N ASP A 115 8.08 -6.80 8.89
CA ASP A 115 6.89 -7.09 9.69
C ASP A 115 5.73 -7.64 8.85
N PHE A 116 5.69 -7.28 7.55
CA PHE A 116 4.60 -7.66 6.64
C PHE A 116 5.16 -8.25 5.34
N PRO A 117 4.67 -9.43 4.90
CA PRO A 117 5.23 -10.17 3.77
C PRO A 117 4.73 -9.64 2.41
N LEU A 118 4.94 -8.36 2.13
CA LEU A 118 4.57 -7.78 0.84
C LEU A 118 5.44 -8.35 -0.28
N LYS A 119 4.85 -8.56 -1.46
CA LYS A 119 5.49 -9.16 -2.65
C LYS A 119 5.59 -8.19 -3.83
N ILE A 120 4.83 -7.12 -3.79
CA ILE A 120 4.76 -6.12 -4.85
C ILE A 120 5.18 -4.78 -4.26
N CYS A 121 6.31 -4.23 -4.74
CA CYS A 121 6.79 -2.92 -4.30
C CYS A 121 7.07 -2.05 -5.52
N GLY A 122 6.69 -0.80 -5.43
CA GLY A 122 6.93 0.19 -6.47
C GLY A 122 6.81 1.61 -5.94
N GLY A 123 7.00 2.57 -6.82
CA GLY A 123 6.89 3.99 -6.52
C GLY A 123 5.59 4.61 -7.02
N CYS A 124 5.20 5.73 -6.41
CA CYS A 124 4.10 6.60 -6.80
C CYS A 124 4.58 8.07 -6.77
N CYS A 125 3.80 8.98 -6.18
CA CYS A 125 4.14 10.39 -6.13
C CYS A 125 5.47 10.66 -5.42
N GLY A 126 6.28 11.56 -5.98
CA GLY A 126 7.57 11.96 -5.44
C GLY A 126 8.70 10.93 -5.61
N THR A 127 8.43 9.78 -6.24
CA THR A 127 9.46 8.78 -6.54
C THR A 127 9.92 8.86 -7.99
N ASP A 128 11.18 8.50 -8.22
CA ASP A 128 11.82 8.42 -9.52
C ASP A 128 12.62 7.11 -9.65
N GLU A 129 13.42 6.99 -10.72
CA GLU A 129 14.25 5.82 -11.00
C GLU A 129 15.26 5.50 -9.88
N ARG A 130 15.76 6.53 -9.16
CA ARG A 130 16.72 6.35 -8.06
C ARG A 130 16.06 5.60 -6.89
N HIS A 131 14.83 5.97 -6.57
CA HIS A 131 14.03 5.28 -5.55
C HIS A 131 13.79 3.81 -5.92
N LEU A 132 13.44 3.54 -7.20
CA LEU A 132 13.22 2.17 -7.66
C LEU A 132 14.51 1.34 -7.64
N ASN A 133 15.66 1.94 -7.96
CA ASN A 133 16.96 1.29 -7.84
C ASN A 133 17.27 0.93 -6.38
N SER A 134 17.09 1.88 -5.43
CA SER A 134 17.28 1.61 -4.00
C SER A 134 16.32 0.50 -3.50
N PHE A 135 15.07 0.48 -3.96
CA PHE A 135 14.13 -0.61 -3.64
C PHE A 135 14.62 -1.97 -4.17
N ALA A 136 15.10 -2.00 -5.42
CA ALA A 136 15.61 -3.23 -6.03
C ALA A 136 16.83 -3.77 -5.29
N GLU A 137 17.75 -2.89 -4.87
CA GLU A 137 18.93 -3.26 -4.10
C GLU A 137 18.57 -3.91 -2.76
N ILE A 138 17.66 -3.33 -1.99
CA ILE A 138 17.25 -3.93 -0.70
C ILE A 138 16.49 -5.23 -0.88
N LEU A 139 15.69 -5.38 -1.93
CA LEU A 139 14.94 -6.61 -2.21
C LEU A 139 15.86 -7.76 -2.65
N THR A 140 17.00 -7.47 -3.29
CA THR A 140 17.98 -8.49 -3.70
C THR A 140 18.88 -8.97 -2.56
N GLN A 141 18.94 -8.21 -1.46
CA GLN A 141 19.70 -8.59 -0.26
C GLN A 141 18.89 -9.47 0.73
N ARG A 142 17.64 -9.75 0.42
CA ARG A 142 16.67 -10.51 1.22
C ARG A 142 16.59 -11.97 0.76
#